data_b623bb66c96552330f26d41679bddd0f
#
_entry.id   b623bb66c96552330f26d41679bddd0f
#
_cell.length_a   1.000
_cell.length_b   1.000
_cell.length_c   1.000
_cell.angle_alpha   90.00
_cell.angle_beta   90.00
_cell.angle_gamma   90.00
#
_symmetry.space_group_name_H-M   'P 1'
#
loop_
_entity.id
_entity.type
_entity.pdbx_description
1 polymer ?
#
loop_
_entity_poly.entity_id
_entity_poly.type
_entity_poly.pdbx_seq_one_letter_code
_entity_poly.pdbx_strand_id
1 'polypeptide(L)'
;CDHHVPDDVLPPAVAILNAKRLDNTYPYTHLSGCGVGFKFMQAFAISNGIEFHHLIPLLDLVAVSIASDIVPIMGENRILAYYGLERLNRMPSSGLHSIIKICGLDKHNITIDDIVFKIGPRINAAGRMRMDEHDENAAPSGGHAAVNLLIEGNDKQAQEFCSIIDA
;
A
#
# COMPACT_ATOMS: atom_id res chain seq x y z
N CYS A 1 -6.36 -11.64 2.91
CA CYS A 1 -6.44 -10.99 1.58
C CYS A 1 -5.14 -11.26 0.82
N ASP A 2 -5.22 -11.63 -0.44
CA ASP A 2 -4.06 -11.83 -1.30
C ASP A 2 -4.43 -11.55 -2.77
N HIS A 3 -3.44 -11.28 -3.62
CA HIS A 3 -3.60 -11.03 -5.06
C HIS A 3 -2.74 -11.94 -5.95
N HIS A 4 -1.95 -12.83 -5.37
CA HIS A 4 -1.18 -13.84 -6.11
C HIS A 4 -2.09 -14.95 -6.61
N VAL A 5 -1.62 -15.72 -7.61
CA VAL A 5 -2.31 -16.94 -8.01
C VAL A 5 -2.20 -17.92 -6.84
N PRO A 6 -3.33 -18.42 -6.31
CA PRO A 6 -3.30 -19.34 -5.18
C PRO A 6 -2.80 -20.72 -5.61
N ASP A 7 -2.22 -21.45 -4.66
CA ASP A 7 -1.93 -22.88 -4.83
C ASP A 7 -3.22 -23.72 -4.82
N ASP A 8 -3.10 -24.99 -5.22
CA ASP A 8 -4.21 -25.96 -5.21
C ASP A 8 -4.77 -26.17 -3.79
N VAL A 9 -3.92 -26.06 -2.78
CA VAL A 9 -4.29 -26.16 -1.36
C VAL A 9 -4.28 -24.78 -0.73
N LEU A 10 -5.46 -24.30 -0.39
CA LEU A 10 -5.62 -23.00 0.28
C LEU A 10 -5.22 -23.10 1.77
N PRO A 11 -4.68 -22.01 2.36
CA PRO A 11 -4.36 -21.97 3.78
C PRO A 11 -5.62 -22.12 4.64
N PRO A 12 -5.53 -22.72 5.84
CA PRO A 12 -6.65 -22.92 6.75
C PRO A 12 -7.04 -21.59 7.42
N ALA A 13 -7.70 -20.71 6.68
CA ALA A 13 -8.18 -19.40 7.14
C ALA A 13 -9.71 -19.37 7.21
N VAL A 14 -10.26 -18.54 8.11
CA VAL A 14 -11.72 -18.35 8.27
C VAL A 14 -12.36 -17.85 6.96
N ALA A 15 -11.67 -16.98 6.24
CA ALA A 15 -12.08 -16.49 4.94
C ALA A 15 -10.85 -16.11 4.10
N ILE A 16 -10.93 -16.31 2.79
CA ILE A 16 -9.87 -15.98 1.84
C ILE A 16 -10.44 -15.08 0.77
N LEU A 17 -9.97 -13.83 0.74
CA LEU A 17 -10.28 -12.87 -0.31
C LEU A 17 -9.14 -12.83 -1.32
N ASN A 18 -9.39 -13.39 -2.50
CA ASN A 18 -8.45 -13.38 -3.61
C ASN A 18 -9.23 -13.51 -4.92
N ALA A 19 -9.13 -12.48 -5.77
CA ALA A 19 -9.86 -12.43 -7.03
C ALA A 19 -9.36 -13.43 -8.09
N LYS A 20 -8.23 -14.10 -7.87
CA LYS A 20 -7.66 -15.11 -8.78
C LYS A 20 -8.01 -16.56 -8.40
N ARG A 21 -8.80 -16.78 -7.36
CA ARG A 21 -9.29 -18.12 -7.01
C ARG A 21 -10.21 -18.64 -8.13
N LEU A 22 -10.17 -19.93 -8.39
CA LEU A 22 -10.98 -20.57 -9.44
C LEU A 22 -12.50 -20.48 -9.15
N ASP A 23 -12.90 -20.45 -7.88
CA ASP A 23 -14.29 -20.33 -7.42
C ASP A 23 -14.74 -18.87 -7.23
N ASN A 24 -13.90 -17.90 -7.61
CA ASN A 24 -14.20 -16.49 -7.47
C ASN A 24 -15.13 -15.99 -8.57
N THR A 25 -16.06 -15.13 -8.21
CA THR A 25 -17.00 -14.48 -9.14
C THR A 25 -16.77 -12.98 -9.31
N TYR A 26 -15.72 -12.45 -8.68
CA TYR A 26 -15.39 -11.02 -8.80
C TYR A 26 -14.92 -10.71 -10.24
N PRO A 27 -15.47 -9.66 -10.89
CA PRO A 27 -15.28 -9.47 -12.33
C PRO A 27 -13.89 -8.99 -12.72
N TYR A 28 -13.06 -8.52 -11.79
CA TYR A 28 -11.72 -7.99 -12.06
C TYR A 28 -10.65 -8.70 -11.22
N THR A 29 -9.81 -9.49 -11.87
CA THR A 29 -8.85 -10.39 -11.20
C THR A 29 -7.44 -9.80 -10.99
N HIS A 30 -7.19 -8.58 -11.50
CA HIS A 30 -5.85 -7.97 -11.48
C HIS A 30 -5.66 -6.91 -10.40
N LEU A 31 -6.48 -6.92 -9.35
CA LEU A 31 -6.27 -6.02 -8.21
C LEU A 31 -4.88 -6.24 -7.60
N SER A 32 -4.24 -5.16 -7.13
CA SER A 32 -3.06 -5.26 -6.26
C SER A 32 -3.44 -5.74 -4.86
N GLY A 33 -2.46 -6.12 -4.04
CA GLY A 33 -2.73 -6.55 -2.67
C GLY A 33 -3.51 -5.51 -1.86
N CYS A 34 -3.09 -4.25 -1.91
CA CYS A 34 -3.83 -3.14 -1.29
C CYS A 34 -5.20 -2.90 -1.95
N GLY A 35 -5.31 -3.14 -3.26
CA GLY A 35 -6.58 -3.06 -3.99
C GLY A 35 -7.62 -4.06 -3.46
N VAL A 36 -7.23 -5.31 -3.19
CA VAL A 36 -8.10 -6.32 -2.57
C VAL A 36 -8.54 -5.87 -1.18
N GLY A 37 -7.60 -5.38 -0.36
CA GLY A 37 -7.91 -4.83 0.97
C GLY A 37 -8.87 -3.64 0.90
N PHE A 38 -8.66 -2.72 -0.02
CA PHE A 38 -9.53 -1.57 -0.23
C PHE A 38 -10.96 -1.99 -0.62
N LYS A 39 -11.11 -2.98 -1.51
CA LYS A 39 -12.43 -3.52 -1.88
C LYS A 39 -13.13 -4.19 -0.70
N PHE A 40 -12.38 -4.87 0.17
CA PHE A 40 -12.92 -5.41 1.41
C PHE A 40 -13.42 -4.29 2.34
N MET A 41 -12.61 -3.24 2.54
CA MET A 41 -13.02 -2.08 3.34
C MET A 41 -14.24 -1.36 2.75
N GLN A 42 -14.33 -1.29 1.42
CA GLN A 42 -15.49 -0.72 0.73
C GLN A 42 -16.76 -1.55 1.00
N ALA A 43 -16.68 -2.87 0.89
CA ALA A 43 -17.80 -3.76 1.20
C ALA A 43 -18.21 -3.66 2.68
N PHE A 44 -17.25 -3.60 3.60
CA PHE A 44 -17.48 -3.39 5.03
C PHE A 44 -18.19 -2.06 5.29
N ALA A 45 -17.72 -0.98 4.67
CA ALA A 45 -18.31 0.35 4.81
C ALA A 45 -19.77 0.37 4.34
N ILE A 46 -20.07 -0.22 3.18
CA ILE A 46 -21.44 -0.34 2.66
C ILE A 46 -22.33 -1.12 3.65
N SER A 47 -21.85 -2.24 4.16
CA SER A 47 -22.60 -3.10 5.08
C SER A 47 -22.87 -2.43 6.44
N ASN A 48 -22.07 -1.46 6.83
CA ASN A 48 -22.18 -0.77 8.12
C ASN A 48 -22.67 0.69 8.00
N GLY A 49 -23.11 1.13 6.83
CA GLY A 49 -23.58 2.50 6.63
C GLY A 49 -22.49 3.56 6.76
N ILE A 50 -21.23 3.21 6.55
CA ILE A 50 -20.09 4.13 6.57
C ILE A 50 -19.97 4.78 5.18
N GLU A 51 -19.94 6.10 5.15
CA GLU A 51 -19.86 6.84 3.91
C GLU A 51 -18.50 6.68 3.22
N PHE A 52 -18.51 6.59 1.88
CA PHE A 52 -17.33 6.35 1.07
C PHE A 52 -16.20 7.38 1.26
N HIS A 53 -16.53 8.60 1.63
CA HIS A 53 -15.53 9.65 1.85
C HIS A 53 -14.49 9.27 2.93
N HIS A 54 -14.84 8.41 3.89
CA HIS A 54 -13.89 7.90 4.89
C HIS A 54 -12.81 6.96 4.29
N LEU A 55 -13.06 6.39 3.12
CA LEU A 55 -12.11 5.53 2.43
C LEU A 55 -11.20 6.29 1.46
N ILE A 56 -11.59 7.49 1.04
CA ILE A 56 -10.80 8.31 0.10
C ILE A 56 -9.35 8.51 0.57
N PRO A 57 -9.08 8.74 1.89
CA PRO A 57 -7.72 8.86 2.38
C PRO A 57 -6.81 7.68 2.10
N LEU A 58 -7.34 6.49 1.87
CA LEU A 58 -6.58 5.27 1.63
C LEU A 58 -6.17 5.08 0.16
N LEU A 59 -6.69 5.91 -0.75
CA LEU A 59 -6.46 5.75 -2.19
C LEU A 59 -5.01 6.00 -2.60
N ASP A 60 -4.27 6.84 -1.90
CA ASP A 60 -2.84 7.06 -2.15
C ASP A 60 -2.02 5.79 -1.94
N LEU A 61 -2.29 5.04 -0.86
CA LEU A 61 -1.68 3.74 -0.59
C LEU A 61 -2.04 2.71 -1.68
N VAL A 62 -3.29 2.73 -2.15
CA VAL A 62 -3.74 1.84 -3.23
C VAL A 62 -2.99 2.14 -4.53
N ALA A 63 -2.82 3.43 -4.89
CA ALA A 63 -2.06 3.80 -6.08
C ALA A 63 -0.59 3.39 -5.98
N VAL A 64 0.02 3.54 -4.81
CA VAL A 64 1.39 3.07 -4.55
C VAL A 64 1.49 1.56 -4.72
N SER A 65 0.54 0.78 -4.18
CA SER A 65 0.53 -0.67 -4.34
C SER A 65 0.35 -1.09 -5.80
N ILE A 66 -0.59 -0.47 -6.54
CA ILE A 66 -0.81 -0.77 -7.97
C ILE A 66 0.47 -0.59 -8.78
N ALA A 67 1.18 0.53 -8.56
CA ALA A 67 2.40 0.83 -9.28
C ALA A 67 3.58 -0.05 -8.84
N SER A 68 3.73 -0.30 -7.53
CA SER A 68 4.84 -1.11 -6.97
C SER A 68 4.73 -2.59 -7.32
N ASP A 69 3.51 -3.13 -7.39
CA ASP A 69 3.25 -4.52 -7.79
C ASP A 69 3.26 -4.72 -9.33
N ILE A 70 3.36 -3.61 -10.08
CA ILE A 70 3.36 -3.61 -11.57
C ILE A 70 2.13 -4.38 -12.12
N VAL A 71 0.99 -4.27 -11.45
CA VAL A 71 -0.26 -4.85 -11.94
C VAL A 71 -0.84 -4.03 -13.10
N PRO A 72 -1.61 -4.65 -14.03
CA PRO A 72 -2.19 -3.92 -15.15
C PRO A 72 -3.01 -2.69 -14.73
N ILE A 73 -2.68 -1.50 -15.25
CA ILE A 73 -3.42 -0.26 -15.01
C ILE A 73 -4.59 -0.17 -15.99
N MET A 74 -5.52 -1.10 -15.86
CA MET A 74 -6.78 -1.19 -16.63
C MET A 74 -7.93 -1.44 -15.67
N GLY A 75 -9.16 -1.36 -16.15
CA GLY A 75 -10.35 -1.64 -15.37
C GLY A 75 -10.38 -0.87 -14.05
N GLU A 76 -10.62 -1.56 -12.93
CA GLU A 76 -10.68 -0.92 -11.61
C GLU A 76 -9.34 -0.33 -11.17
N ASN A 77 -8.21 -0.98 -11.48
CA ASN A 77 -6.89 -0.43 -11.14
C ASN A 77 -6.66 0.94 -11.77
N ARG A 78 -7.16 1.18 -12.99
CA ARG A 78 -7.04 2.50 -13.63
C ARG A 78 -7.79 3.58 -12.86
N ILE A 79 -8.99 3.27 -12.38
CA ILE A 79 -9.80 4.19 -11.60
C ILE A 79 -9.15 4.48 -10.25
N LEU A 80 -8.74 3.41 -9.55
CA LEU A 80 -8.09 3.51 -8.25
C LEU A 80 -6.75 4.25 -8.33
N ALA A 81 -5.93 3.95 -9.35
CA ALA A 81 -4.66 4.63 -9.58
C ALA A 81 -4.85 6.11 -9.92
N TYR A 82 -5.86 6.46 -10.72
CA TYR A 82 -6.13 7.85 -11.09
C TYR A 82 -6.44 8.70 -9.85
N TYR A 83 -7.42 8.28 -9.05
CA TYR A 83 -7.81 9.05 -7.86
C TYR A 83 -6.77 8.96 -6.75
N GLY A 84 -6.08 7.82 -6.62
CA GLY A 84 -5.00 7.67 -5.67
C GLY A 84 -3.79 8.53 -6.01
N LEU A 85 -3.42 8.65 -7.28
CA LEU A 85 -2.36 9.53 -7.74
C LEU A 85 -2.73 11.01 -7.57
N GLU A 86 -4.00 11.37 -7.86
CA GLU A 86 -4.50 12.72 -7.59
C GLU A 86 -4.37 13.07 -6.11
N ARG A 87 -4.76 12.14 -5.23
CA ARG A 87 -4.62 12.33 -3.78
C ARG A 87 -3.16 12.43 -3.36
N LEU A 88 -2.29 11.55 -3.86
CA LEU A 88 -0.85 11.56 -3.58
C LEU A 88 -0.21 12.91 -3.91
N ASN A 89 -0.64 13.53 -5.00
CA ASN A 89 -0.16 14.84 -5.44
C ASN A 89 -0.74 16.02 -4.65
N ARG A 90 -1.96 15.89 -4.11
CA ARG A 90 -2.63 17.00 -3.41
C ARG A 90 -2.47 16.93 -1.91
N MET A 91 -2.72 15.76 -1.32
CA MET A 91 -2.81 15.57 0.12
C MET A 91 -2.41 14.13 0.50
N PRO A 92 -1.13 13.75 0.31
CA PRO A 92 -0.64 12.43 0.68
C PRO A 92 -0.77 12.19 2.18
N SER A 93 -0.87 10.92 2.58
CA SER A 93 -0.72 10.51 3.98
C SER A 93 0.66 10.92 4.51
N SER A 94 0.79 11.11 5.83
CA SER A 94 2.03 11.57 6.47
C SER A 94 3.24 10.69 6.13
N GLY A 95 3.06 9.36 6.12
CA GLY A 95 4.10 8.42 5.74
C GLY A 95 4.54 8.58 4.29
N LEU A 96 3.59 8.64 3.35
CA LEU A 96 3.92 8.83 1.93
C LEU A 96 4.51 10.23 1.68
N HIS A 97 4.04 11.26 2.37
CA HIS A 97 4.64 12.59 2.29
C HIS A 97 6.14 12.57 2.68
N SER A 98 6.48 11.84 3.76
CA SER A 98 7.86 11.69 4.20
C SER A 98 8.72 10.94 3.17
N ILE A 99 8.20 9.84 2.58
CA ILE A 99 8.90 9.11 1.51
C ILE A 99 9.10 9.99 0.27
N ILE A 100 8.09 10.72 -0.16
CA ILE A 100 8.15 11.64 -1.30
C ILE A 100 9.30 12.65 -1.09
N LYS A 101 9.41 13.19 0.11
CA LYS A 101 10.44 14.16 0.48
C LYS A 101 11.85 13.57 0.40
N ILE A 102 12.10 12.37 0.96
CA ILE A 102 13.43 11.75 0.87
C ILE A 102 13.76 11.26 -0.54
N CYS A 103 12.74 10.97 -1.37
CA CYS A 103 12.95 10.70 -2.79
C CYS A 103 13.33 11.95 -3.59
N GLY A 104 13.32 13.14 -2.99
CA GLY A 104 13.57 14.41 -3.68
C GLY A 104 12.48 14.74 -4.72
N LEU A 105 11.26 14.25 -4.53
CA LEU A 105 10.15 14.46 -5.45
C LEU A 105 9.34 15.71 -5.10
N ASP A 106 8.86 16.41 -6.13
CA ASP A 106 7.85 17.45 -5.96
C ASP A 106 6.47 16.80 -5.78
N LYS A 107 5.87 17.01 -4.60
CA LYS A 107 4.56 16.46 -4.23
C LYS A 107 3.41 16.86 -5.17
N HIS A 108 3.59 17.80 -6.08
CA HIS A 108 2.54 18.24 -7.01
C HIS A 108 2.66 17.65 -8.40
N ASN A 109 3.75 16.91 -8.68
CA ASN A 109 4.07 16.39 -10.01
C ASN A 109 4.49 14.91 -9.99
N ILE A 110 4.06 14.14 -8.98
CA ILE A 110 4.37 12.71 -8.87
C ILE A 110 3.64 11.94 -9.96
N THR A 111 4.37 11.08 -10.64
CA THR A 111 3.88 10.19 -11.69
C THR A 111 3.86 8.74 -11.24
N ILE A 112 3.24 7.86 -12.03
CA ILE A 112 3.33 6.41 -11.81
C ILE A 112 4.78 5.93 -11.88
N ASP A 113 5.57 6.47 -12.80
CA ASP A 113 7.00 6.13 -12.93
C ASP A 113 7.80 6.50 -11.66
N ASP A 114 7.50 7.64 -11.04
CA ASP A 114 8.12 8.00 -9.77
C ASP A 114 7.78 7.00 -8.66
N ILE A 115 6.56 6.47 -8.65
CA ILE A 115 6.19 5.43 -7.67
C ILE A 115 6.96 4.14 -7.98
N VAL A 116 6.98 3.68 -9.23
CA VAL A 116 7.65 2.44 -9.65
C VAL A 116 9.16 2.50 -9.38
N PHE A 117 9.81 3.61 -9.69
CA PHE A 117 11.29 3.67 -9.70
C PHE A 117 11.91 4.35 -8.48
N LYS A 118 11.12 5.08 -7.66
CA LYS A 118 11.66 5.83 -6.51
C LYS A 118 10.98 5.45 -5.19
N ILE A 119 9.63 5.49 -5.13
CA ILE A 119 8.88 5.25 -3.90
C ILE A 119 8.83 3.76 -3.56
N GLY A 120 8.34 2.93 -4.49
CA GLY A 120 8.17 1.48 -4.31
C GLY A 120 9.47 0.76 -3.90
N PRO A 121 10.60 0.99 -4.59
CA PRO A 121 11.88 0.37 -4.23
C PRO A 121 12.34 0.67 -2.79
N ARG A 122 12.11 1.89 -2.29
CA ARG A 122 12.44 2.23 -0.89
C ARG A 122 11.59 1.47 0.11
N ILE A 123 10.30 1.39 -0.11
CA ILE A 123 9.39 0.60 0.74
C ILE A 123 9.78 -0.88 0.72
N ASN A 124 10.07 -1.43 -0.47
CA ASN A 124 10.50 -2.81 -0.63
C ASN A 124 11.87 -3.10 0.00
N ALA A 125 12.82 -2.17 -0.10
CA ALA A 125 14.13 -2.31 0.51
C ALA A 125 14.04 -2.39 2.03
N ALA A 126 13.18 -1.57 2.65
CA ALA A 126 12.94 -1.62 4.08
C ALA A 126 12.51 -3.01 4.57
N GLY A 127 11.66 -3.71 3.80
CA GLY A 127 11.25 -5.08 4.13
C GLY A 127 12.36 -6.13 4.09
N ARG A 128 13.51 -5.80 3.48
CA ARG A 128 14.67 -6.70 3.35
C ARG A 128 15.78 -6.40 4.36
N MET A 129 15.70 -5.29 5.05
CA MET A 129 16.67 -4.93 6.10
C MET A 129 16.40 -5.82 7.33
N ARG A 130 17.28 -6.82 7.55
CA ARG A 130 17.29 -7.61 8.77
C ARG A 130 17.95 -6.78 9.84
N MET A 131 17.24 -6.51 10.92
CA MET A 131 17.84 -6.14 12.19
C MET A 131 18.18 -7.43 12.93
N ASP A 132 19.29 -7.44 13.68
CA ASP A 132 19.69 -8.59 14.47
C ASP A 132 18.57 -9.00 15.43
N GLU A 133 18.02 -10.21 15.24
CA GLU A 133 16.88 -10.75 15.98
C GLU A 133 17.17 -11.00 17.48
N HIS A 134 18.39 -10.69 17.93
CA HIS A 134 18.88 -10.98 19.30
C HIS A 134 18.96 -9.76 20.22
N ASP A 135 18.65 -8.55 19.75
CA ASP A 135 18.65 -7.36 20.59
C ASP A 135 17.21 -6.93 20.92
N GLU A 136 16.78 -7.23 22.15
CA GLU A 136 15.44 -6.86 22.66
C GLU A 136 15.22 -5.32 22.69
N ASN A 137 16.26 -4.53 22.55
CA ASN A 137 16.23 -3.06 22.46
C ASN A 137 16.44 -2.54 21.03
N ALA A 138 16.55 -3.44 20.04
CA ALA A 138 16.72 -3.03 18.65
C ALA A 138 15.50 -2.23 18.16
N ALA A 139 15.76 -1.24 17.32
CA ALA A 139 14.72 -0.54 16.59
C ALA A 139 13.85 -1.55 15.79
N PRO A 140 12.58 -1.24 15.48
CA PRO A 140 11.71 -2.13 14.70
C PRO A 140 12.41 -2.61 13.43
N SER A 141 12.23 -3.89 13.07
CA SER A 141 12.78 -4.41 11.80
C SER A 141 12.34 -3.50 10.63
N GLY A 142 13.17 -3.37 9.59
CA GLY A 142 12.89 -2.48 8.47
C GLY A 142 11.49 -2.67 7.87
N GLY A 143 10.98 -3.92 7.83
CA GLY A 143 9.60 -4.21 7.43
C GLY A 143 8.55 -3.62 8.37
N HIS A 144 8.75 -3.73 9.70
CA HIS A 144 7.86 -3.08 10.67
C HIS A 144 7.98 -1.57 10.61
N ALA A 145 9.17 -1.01 10.39
CA ALA A 145 9.35 0.42 10.22
C ALA A 145 8.59 0.94 8.99
N ALA A 146 8.62 0.21 7.87
CA ALA A 146 7.87 0.56 6.68
C ALA A 146 6.34 0.53 6.92
N VAL A 147 5.83 -0.49 7.61
CA VAL A 147 4.40 -0.54 7.97
C VAL A 147 4.03 0.61 8.89
N ASN A 148 4.80 0.81 9.97
CA ASN A 148 4.56 1.90 10.91
C ASN A 148 4.59 3.27 10.22
N LEU A 149 5.53 3.49 9.31
CA LEU A 149 5.59 4.70 8.50
C LEU A 149 4.31 4.92 7.69
N LEU A 150 3.81 3.87 7.01
CA LEU A 150 2.64 4.00 6.14
C LEU A 150 1.33 4.21 6.89
N ILE A 151 1.22 3.73 8.15
CA ILE A 151 0.03 3.91 9.00
C ILE A 151 0.12 5.12 9.93
N GLU A 152 1.30 5.76 10.00
CA GLU A 152 1.52 6.88 10.94
C GLU A 152 0.75 8.14 10.51
N GLY A 153 0.00 8.69 11.46
CA GLY A 153 -0.76 9.94 11.26
C GLY A 153 0.01 11.21 11.66
N ASN A 154 1.17 11.06 12.29
CA ASN A 154 1.98 12.18 12.79
C ASN A 154 3.23 12.37 11.93
N ASP A 155 3.37 13.53 11.31
CA ASP A 155 4.47 13.86 10.40
C ASP A 155 5.85 13.74 11.05
N LYS A 156 6.00 14.04 12.33
CA LYS A 156 7.28 13.94 13.03
C LYS A 156 7.72 12.49 13.22
N GLN A 157 6.80 11.62 13.66
CA GLN A 157 7.06 10.19 13.80
C GLN A 157 7.25 9.53 12.44
N ALA A 158 6.49 9.94 11.43
CA ALA A 158 6.69 9.49 10.05
C ALA A 158 8.10 9.80 9.54
N GLN A 159 8.66 10.98 9.86
CA GLN A 159 10.04 11.31 9.51
C GLN A 159 11.08 10.44 10.24
N GLU A 160 10.84 10.09 11.49
CA GLU A 160 11.71 9.18 12.25
C GLU A 160 11.74 7.79 11.62
N PHE A 161 10.58 7.19 11.31
CA PHE A 161 10.50 5.91 10.60
C PHE A 161 11.11 5.99 9.20
N CYS A 162 10.93 7.11 8.51
CA CYS A 162 11.48 7.33 7.19
C CYS A 162 13.01 7.31 7.20
N SER A 163 13.65 7.87 8.23
CA SER A 163 15.11 7.86 8.37
C SER A 163 15.67 6.44 8.57
N ILE A 164 14.88 5.53 9.15
CA ILE A 164 15.28 4.13 9.34
C ILE A 164 15.30 3.39 7.99
N ILE A 165 14.35 3.69 7.09
CA ILE A 165 14.27 3.00 5.80
C ILE A 165 15.16 3.60 4.71
N ASP A 166 15.76 4.76 4.93
CA ASP A 166 16.70 5.43 4.00
C ASP A 166 18.18 5.21 4.40
N ALA A 167 18.43 4.56 5.53
CA ALA A 167 19.78 4.24 6.03
C ALA A 167 20.35 3.00 5.35
#